data_402b265ee40d7886e959ddd59b2a5017
#
_entry.id   402b265ee40d7886e959ddd59b2a5017
#
_cell.length_a   1.000
_cell.length_b   1.000
_cell.length_c   1.000
_cell.angle_alpha   90.00
_cell.angle_beta   90.00
_cell.angle_gamma   90.00
#
_symmetry.space_group_name_H-M   'P 1'
#
loop_
_entity.id
_entity.type
_entity.pdbx_description
1 polymer ?
#
loop_
_entity_poly.entity_id
_entity_poly.type
_entity_poly.pdbx_seq_one_letter_code
_entity_poly.pdbx_strand_id
1 'polypeptide(L)'
;MKVGCPEELLFDLVEGEEHREVALADGALSYAVASCRSGPCAGTIVLIHGVGSNASRWEEFTEQTPLREGWRIIRLDLRGHGASESREKATLEIHAADLMRVLDDAGIEKAVLVGHSLGAQIAMRAAVLDPDRIQGMVLMDPLVTSALTPSALAHRRKYPLLVTVEFLARMLNALGIRRRMPHYSLRAHDRKAREMLARGGDALQAFIDEYSSPLKDLGHIHTACYMRDILEVGRETPDPSGVGFPVLVIGASSGTFTDAGRMQEWVRSLRDGSWAVVNCFHWPLTECPEEVSRIIEEWIGREFRG
;
A
#
# COMPACT_ATOMS: atom_id res chain seq x y z
N MET A 1 15.34 -16.70 35.86
CA MET A 1 14.30 -16.95 34.88
C MET A 1 13.33 -15.77 34.92
N LYS A 2 13.48 -14.80 34.03
CA LYS A 2 12.45 -13.76 33.80
C LYS A 2 11.48 -14.34 32.79
N VAL A 3 10.26 -14.64 33.24
CA VAL A 3 9.14 -14.94 32.38
C VAL A 3 8.88 -13.65 31.58
N GLY A 4 9.26 -13.64 30.30
CA GLY A 4 8.95 -12.54 29.40
C GLY A 4 7.44 -12.41 29.30
N CYS A 5 6.93 -11.21 29.51
CA CYS A 5 5.60 -10.82 29.05
C CYS A 5 5.54 -11.16 27.56
N PRO A 6 4.45 -11.72 27.02
CA PRO A 6 4.33 -11.88 25.60
C PRO A 6 4.50 -10.49 24.97
N GLU A 7 5.48 -10.35 24.04
CA GLU A 7 5.57 -9.14 23.21
C GLU A 7 4.19 -8.93 22.61
N GLU A 8 3.56 -7.80 22.92
CA GLU A 8 2.31 -7.42 22.26
C GLU A 8 2.60 -7.44 20.75
N LEU A 9 1.90 -8.33 20.05
CA LEU A 9 2.03 -8.42 18.60
C LEU A 9 1.67 -7.04 18.05
N LEU A 10 2.65 -6.35 17.45
CA LEU A 10 2.43 -5.05 16.81
C LEU A 10 1.68 -5.17 15.48
N PHE A 11 1.23 -6.37 15.13
CA PHE A 11 0.54 -6.70 13.90
C PHE A 11 -0.83 -7.32 14.22
N ASP A 12 -1.92 -6.61 13.88
CA ASP A 12 -3.28 -7.12 14.06
C ASP A 12 -3.56 -8.23 13.03
N LEU A 13 -4.03 -9.39 13.51
CA LEU A 13 -4.41 -10.52 12.65
C LEU A 13 -5.93 -10.62 12.53
N VAL A 14 -6.41 -10.87 11.32
CA VAL A 14 -7.79 -11.30 11.11
C VAL A 14 -7.89 -12.82 11.25
N GLU A 15 -9.10 -13.34 11.42
CA GLU A 15 -9.32 -14.77 11.62
C GLU A 15 -8.73 -15.61 10.47
N GLY A 16 -7.93 -16.62 10.84
CA GLY A 16 -7.28 -17.54 9.90
C GLY A 16 -6.04 -16.98 9.22
N GLU A 17 -5.48 -15.90 9.72
CA GLU A 17 -4.15 -15.44 9.34
C GLU A 17 -3.06 -16.00 10.24
N GLU A 18 -1.88 -16.16 9.67
CA GLU A 18 -0.63 -16.48 10.34
C GLU A 18 0.33 -15.30 10.16
N HIS A 19 0.92 -14.80 11.26
CA HIS A 19 1.97 -13.79 11.22
C HIS A 19 3.31 -14.43 10.89
N ARG A 20 4.08 -13.79 10.01
CA ARG A 20 5.42 -14.19 9.61
C ARG A 20 6.36 -13.00 9.53
N GLU A 21 7.66 -13.27 9.61
CA GLU A 21 8.71 -12.26 9.52
C GLU A 21 9.85 -12.72 8.64
N VAL A 22 10.31 -11.82 7.77
CA VAL A 22 11.55 -12.00 7.00
C VAL A 22 12.65 -11.18 7.63
N ALA A 23 13.74 -11.82 8.05
CA ALA A 23 14.87 -11.13 8.64
C ALA A 23 15.54 -10.16 7.66
N LEU A 24 15.85 -8.96 8.14
CA LEU A 24 16.66 -7.95 7.47
C LEU A 24 17.98 -7.78 8.23
N ALA A 25 18.94 -7.07 7.65
CA ALA A 25 20.21 -6.78 8.28
C ALA A 25 20.05 -5.94 9.57
N ASP A 26 18.99 -5.15 9.67
CA ASP A 26 18.76 -4.20 10.77
C ASP A 26 17.36 -4.29 11.40
N GLY A 27 16.62 -5.37 11.15
CA GLY A 27 15.26 -5.58 11.64
C GLY A 27 14.57 -6.75 10.95
N ALA A 28 13.28 -6.60 10.67
CA ALA A 28 12.48 -7.62 9.96
C ALA A 28 11.38 -6.96 9.12
N LEU A 29 10.89 -7.69 8.11
CA LEU A 29 9.64 -7.40 7.42
C LEU A 29 8.56 -8.27 8.03
N SER A 30 7.51 -7.64 8.53
CA SER A 30 6.34 -8.31 9.10
C SER A 30 5.22 -8.41 8.06
N TYR A 31 4.60 -9.57 7.97
CA TYR A 31 3.47 -9.80 7.09
C TYR A 31 2.53 -10.87 7.64
N ALA A 32 1.29 -10.86 7.19
CA ALA A 32 0.31 -11.90 7.51
C ALA A 32 -0.07 -12.69 6.25
N VAL A 33 -0.33 -13.97 6.45
CA VAL A 33 -0.78 -14.90 5.41
C VAL A 33 -2.11 -15.50 5.80
N ALA A 34 -3.14 -15.21 5.01
CA ALA A 34 -4.42 -15.92 5.05
C ALA A 34 -4.42 -17.03 3.98
N SER A 35 -4.37 -18.27 4.38
CA SER A 35 -4.56 -19.39 3.45
C SER A 35 -5.98 -19.43 2.92
N CYS A 36 -6.19 -20.03 1.74
CA CYS A 36 -7.52 -20.27 1.19
C CYS A 36 -8.33 -21.17 2.13
N ARG A 37 -9.63 -20.89 2.22
CA ARG A 37 -10.56 -21.63 3.10
C ARG A 37 -10.94 -22.98 2.54
N SER A 38 -10.91 -23.15 1.22
CA SER A 38 -11.43 -24.33 0.53
C SER A 38 -10.40 -24.88 -0.46
N GLY A 39 -9.89 -26.08 -0.23
CA GLY A 39 -9.03 -26.80 -1.18
C GLY A 39 -7.67 -26.16 -1.46
N PRO A 40 -7.02 -26.50 -2.57
CA PRO A 40 -5.78 -25.87 -3.01
C PRO A 40 -6.06 -24.45 -3.51
N CYS A 41 -5.15 -23.51 -3.19
CA CYS A 41 -5.29 -22.13 -3.65
C CYS A 41 -5.06 -22.03 -5.17
N ALA A 42 -5.93 -21.31 -5.85
CA ALA A 42 -5.79 -20.97 -7.28
C ALA A 42 -4.63 -19.98 -7.53
N GLY A 43 -4.29 -19.17 -6.54
CA GLY A 43 -3.20 -18.20 -6.62
C GLY A 43 -2.97 -17.45 -5.31
N THR A 44 -2.15 -16.43 -5.39
CA THR A 44 -1.84 -15.55 -4.25
C THR A 44 -2.06 -14.08 -4.61
N ILE A 45 -2.70 -13.35 -3.72
CA ILE A 45 -2.89 -11.89 -3.79
C ILE A 45 -1.99 -11.26 -2.73
N VAL A 46 -1.21 -10.24 -3.09
CA VAL A 46 -0.40 -9.47 -2.15
C VAL A 46 -0.93 -8.05 -2.07
N LEU A 47 -1.29 -7.64 -0.87
CA LEU A 47 -1.90 -6.34 -0.56
C LEU A 47 -0.82 -5.38 -0.04
N ILE A 48 -0.61 -4.26 -0.74
CA ILE A 48 0.47 -3.31 -0.50
C ILE A 48 -0.13 -1.95 -0.15
N HIS A 49 0.14 -1.47 1.06
CA HIS A 49 -0.40 -0.20 1.55
C HIS A 49 0.32 1.03 0.99
N GLY A 50 -0.24 2.22 1.21
CA GLY A 50 0.28 3.52 0.78
C GLY A 50 1.15 4.23 1.82
N VAL A 51 1.53 5.48 1.51
CA VAL A 51 2.19 6.39 2.45
C VAL A 51 1.28 6.62 3.66
N GLY A 52 1.86 6.79 4.85
CA GLY A 52 1.08 7.07 6.03
C GLY A 52 0.20 5.91 6.51
N SER A 53 0.51 4.66 6.11
CA SER A 53 -0.35 3.51 6.29
C SER A 53 0.43 2.30 6.82
N ASN A 54 -0.27 1.18 7.04
CA ASN A 54 0.29 -0.11 7.40
C ASN A 54 -0.65 -1.24 6.96
N ALA A 55 -0.31 -2.49 7.23
CA ALA A 55 -1.07 -3.67 6.82
C ALA A 55 -2.50 -3.71 7.36
N SER A 56 -2.81 -3.01 8.47
CA SER A 56 -4.17 -2.98 9.03
C SER A 56 -5.21 -2.27 8.12
N ARG A 57 -4.75 -1.52 7.13
CA ARG A 57 -5.59 -0.94 6.07
C ARG A 57 -6.37 -2.01 5.29
N TRP A 58 -5.81 -3.20 5.21
CA TRP A 58 -6.35 -4.31 4.42
C TRP A 58 -7.13 -5.34 5.23
N GLU A 59 -7.28 -5.14 6.56
CA GLU A 59 -7.96 -6.10 7.43
C GLU A 59 -9.41 -6.33 7.00
N GLU A 60 -10.16 -5.24 6.76
CA GLU A 60 -11.57 -5.33 6.38
C GLU A 60 -11.74 -6.07 5.04
N PHE A 61 -10.91 -5.75 4.05
CA PHE A 61 -10.90 -6.49 2.79
C PHE A 61 -10.58 -7.98 3.01
N THR A 62 -9.50 -8.28 3.74
CA THR A 62 -9.07 -9.66 3.97
C THR A 62 -10.11 -10.47 4.73
N GLU A 63 -10.81 -9.86 5.68
CA GLU A 63 -11.85 -10.53 6.46
C GLU A 63 -13.10 -10.86 5.64
N GLN A 64 -13.53 -9.93 4.79
CA GLN A 64 -14.83 -9.96 4.13
C GLN A 64 -14.81 -10.53 2.71
N THR A 65 -13.66 -10.49 2.03
CA THR A 65 -13.59 -10.90 0.63
C THR A 65 -13.88 -12.39 0.41
N PRO A 66 -14.79 -12.75 -0.54
CA PRO A 66 -15.01 -14.13 -0.94
C PRO A 66 -13.81 -14.76 -1.67
N LEU A 67 -12.82 -13.96 -2.10
CA LEU A 67 -11.61 -14.48 -2.72
C LEU A 67 -10.85 -15.45 -1.81
N ARG A 68 -10.99 -15.34 -0.48
CA ARG A 68 -10.41 -16.29 0.49
C ARG A 68 -10.89 -17.72 0.34
N GLU A 69 -11.96 -17.97 -0.38
CA GLU A 69 -12.38 -19.34 -0.66
C GLU A 69 -11.36 -20.10 -1.54
N GLY A 70 -10.75 -19.41 -2.50
CA GLY A 70 -9.81 -20.02 -3.44
C GLY A 70 -8.46 -19.31 -3.58
N TRP A 71 -8.22 -18.21 -2.89
CA TRP A 71 -6.99 -17.44 -2.99
C TRP A 71 -6.30 -17.30 -1.64
N ARG A 72 -4.97 -17.42 -1.66
CA ARG A 72 -4.14 -16.99 -0.54
C ARG A 72 -4.04 -15.47 -0.56
N ILE A 73 -4.13 -14.84 0.60
CA ILE A 73 -3.95 -13.40 0.73
C ILE A 73 -2.76 -13.12 1.64
N ILE A 74 -1.84 -12.27 1.18
CA ILE A 74 -0.72 -11.74 1.94
C ILE A 74 -0.92 -10.24 2.09
N ARG A 75 -0.83 -9.72 3.30
CA ARG A 75 -0.72 -8.28 3.57
C ARG A 75 0.53 -8.01 4.38
N LEU A 76 1.32 -7.04 3.97
CA LEU A 76 2.60 -6.76 4.59
C LEU A 76 2.67 -5.32 5.10
N ASP A 77 3.47 -5.14 6.15
CA ASP A 77 3.97 -3.83 6.50
C ASP A 77 5.20 -3.51 5.66
N LEU A 78 5.19 -2.38 4.97
CA LEU A 78 6.36 -1.91 4.23
C LEU A 78 7.50 -1.60 5.19
N ARG A 79 8.73 -1.73 4.73
CA ARG A 79 9.94 -1.39 5.51
C ARG A 79 9.81 -0.04 6.21
N GLY A 80 9.98 -0.03 7.53
CA GLY A 80 9.86 1.16 8.38
C GLY A 80 8.43 1.55 8.78
N HIS A 81 7.42 0.75 8.42
CA HIS A 81 6.02 0.92 8.81
C HIS A 81 5.57 -0.20 9.74
N GLY A 82 4.54 0.09 10.53
CA GLY A 82 3.90 -0.90 11.41
C GLY A 82 4.90 -1.73 12.20
N ALA A 83 4.80 -3.05 12.08
CA ALA A 83 5.70 -4.00 12.70
C ALA A 83 7.01 -4.25 11.91
N SER A 84 7.14 -3.75 10.68
CA SER A 84 8.35 -3.89 9.85
C SER A 84 9.42 -2.87 10.24
N GLU A 85 10.09 -3.10 11.37
CA GLU A 85 11.15 -2.20 11.83
C GLU A 85 12.40 -2.29 10.96
N SER A 86 12.87 -1.13 10.48
CA SER A 86 14.16 -0.96 9.81
C SER A 86 14.63 0.49 9.91
N ARG A 87 15.95 0.68 9.84
CA ARG A 87 16.60 2.01 9.81
C ARG A 87 17.14 2.36 8.43
N GLU A 88 17.18 1.39 7.53
CA GLU A 88 17.66 1.60 6.19
C GLU A 88 16.75 2.53 5.39
N LYS A 89 17.35 3.20 4.41
CA LYS A 89 16.62 4.05 3.49
C LYS A 89 15.84 3.17 2.50
N ALA A 90 14.52 3.20 2.57
CA ALA A 90 13.67 2.47 1.64
C ALA A 90 13.40 3.31 0.38
N THR A 91 13.83 2.79 -0.78
CA THR A 91 13.46 3.31 -2.11
C THR A 91 12.43 2.38 -2.74
N LEU A 92 11.80 2.80 -3.84
CA LEU A 92 10.86 1.91 -4.57
C LEU A 92 11.52 0.59 -4.97
N GLU A 93 12.80 0.60 -5.34
CA GLU A 93 13.56 -0.62 -5.69
C GLU A 93 13.77 -1.53 -4.48
N ILE A 94 14.04 -0.94 -3.30
CA ILE A 94 14.21 -1.70 -2.06
C ILE A 94 12.88 -2.29 -1.63
N HIS A 95 11.78 -1.52 -1.67
CA HIS A 95 10.45 -2.05 -1.37
C HIS A 95 10.03 -3.17 -2.35
N ALA A 96 10.33 -3.02 -3.64
CA ALA A 96 10.09 -4.07 -4.63
C ALA A 96 10.91 -5.33 -4.33
N ALA A 97 12.19 -5.19 -3.97
CA ALA A 97 13.01 -6.32 -3.55
C ALA A 97 12.54 -6.96 -2.25
N ASP A 98 12.04 -6.17 -1.29
CA ASP A 98 11.43 -6.68 -0.06
C ASP A 98 10.17 -7.50 -0.35
N LEU A 99 9.35 -7.05 -1.31
CA LEU A 99 8.20 -7.82 -1.77
C LEU A 99 8.62 -9.19 -2.32
N MET A 100 9.70 -9.25 -3.13
CA MET A 100 10.23 -10.53 -3.62
C MET A 100 10.69 -11.43 -2.47
N ARG A 101 11.35 -10.88 -1.45
CA ARG A 101 11.74 -11.63 -0.25
C ARG A 101 10.53 -12.21 0.49
N VAL A 102 9.44 -11.45 0.61
CA VAL A 102 8.18 -11.95 1.21
C VAL A 102 7.60 -13.09 0.38
N LEU A 103 7.59 -12.99 -0.96
CA LEU A 103 7.16 -14.07 -1.83
C LEU A 103 8.02 -15.33 -1.67
N ASP A 104 9.35 -15.16 -1.58
CA ASP A 104 10.30 -16.27 -1.39
C ASP A 104 10.08 -16.97 -0.04
N ASP A 105 9.96 -16.20 1.05
CA ASP A 105 9.72 -16.73 2.40
C ASP A 105 8.36 -17.46 2.49
N ALA A 106 7.34 -16.93 1.81
CA ALA A 106 6.02 -17.54 1.75
C ALA A 106 5.96 -18.73 0.79
N GLY A 107 7.01 -19.03 0.04
CA GLY A 107 7.04 -20.11 -0.98
C GLY A 107 6.11 -19.84 -2.15
N ILE A 108 5.95 -18.58 -2.57
CA ILE A 108 5.08 -18.14 -3.63
C ILE A 108 5.88 -17.90 -4.91
N GLU A 109 5.57 -18.62 -5.96
CA GLU A 109 6.22 -18.44 -7.25
C GLU A 109 5.74 -17.19 -7.97
N LYS A 110 4.40 -16.98 -8.03
CA LYS A 110 3.77 -15.84 -8.69
C LYS A 110 2.61 -15.29 -7.88
N ALA A 111 2.37 -13.97 -7.98
CA ALA A 111 1.27 -13.31 -7.27
C ALA A 111 0.58 -12.23 -8.11
N VAL A 112 -0.68 -11.94 -7.76
CA VAL A 112 -1.38 -10.71 -8.15
C VAL A 112 -1.06 -9.66 -7.10
N LEU A 113 -0.53 -8.50 -7.53
CA LEU A 113 -0.21 -7.39 -6.65
C LEU A 113 -1.36 -6.38 -6.60
N VAL A 114 -1.82 -6.05 -5.41
CA VAL A 114 -2.86 -5.04 -5.20
C VAL A 114 -2.28 -3.93 -4.36
N GLY A 115 -2.04 -2.78 -4.96
CA GLY A 115 -1.35 -1.66 -4.31
C GLY A 115 -2.15 -0.36 -4.33
N HIS A 116 -2.11 0.37 -3.21
CA HIS A 116 -2.69 1.71 -3.11
C HIS A 116 -1.59 2.77 -3.07
N SER A 117 -1.69 3.84 -3.86
CA SER A 117 -0.80 5.01 -3.84
C SER A 117 0.68 4.58 -3.93
N LEU A 118 1.49 4.71 -2.88
CA LEU A 118 2.87 4.20 -2.83
C LEU A 118 2.94 2.70 -3.13
N GLY A 119 2.00 1.91 -2.62
CA GLY A 119 1.91 0.47 -2.90
C GLY A 119 1.72 0.18 -4.39
N ALA A 120 0.99 1.02 -5.12
CA ALA A 120 0.85 0.92 -6.57
C ALA A 120 2.18 1.24 -7.29
N GLN A 121 2.96 2.22 -6.81
CA GLN A 121 4.30 2.52 -7.34
C GLN A 121 5.27 1.35 -7.10
N ILE A 122 5.18 0.72 -5.91
CA ILE A 122 5.97 -0.45 -5.56
C ILE A 122 5.60 -1.64 -6.46
N ALA A 123 4.32 -1.89 -6.69
CA ALA A 123 3.85 -2.95 -7.60
C ALA A 123 4.39 -2.76 -9.02
N MET A 124 4.32 -1.54 -9.57
CA MET A 124 4.90 -1.22 -10.88
C MET A 124 6.42 -1.41 -10.91
N ARG A 125 7.11 -1.08 -9.82
CA ARG A 125 8.57 -1.27 -9.74
C ARG A 125 8.93 -2.75 -9.60
N ALA A 126 8.13 -3.54 -8.88
CA ALA A 126 8.27 -5.00 -8.80
C ALA A 126 8.10 -5.67 -10.15
N ALA A 127 7.14 -5.21 -10.96
CA ALA A 127 6.91 -5.70 -12.32
C ALA A 127 8.09 -5.44 -13.27
N VAL A 128 8.85 -4.36 -13.03
CA VAL A 128 10.12 -4.10 -13.77
C VAL A 128 11.28 -4.95 -13.24
N LEU A 129 11.31 -5.16 -11.91
CA LEU A 129 12.38 -5.92 -11.26
C LEU A 129 12.33 -7.40 -11.63
N ASP A 130 11.16 -8.00 -11.56
CA ASP A 130 10.96 -9.43 -11.83
C ASP A 130 9.54 -9.68 -12.37
N PRO A 131 9.31 -9.46 -13.67
CA PRO A 131 7.99 -9.61 -14.29
C PRO A 131 7.46 -11.05 -14.24
N ASP A 132 8.34 -12.04 -14.18
CA ASP A 132 7.95 -13.45 -14.14
C ASP A 132 7.30 -13.87 -12.82
N ARG A 133 7.48 -13.08 -11.75
CA ARG A 133 6.87 -13.27 -10.44
C ARG A 133 5.47 -12.65 -10.34
N ILE A 134 4.99 -11.93 -11.37
CA ILE A 134 3.74 -11.19 -11.35
C ILE A 134 2.73 -11.81 -12.32
N GLN A 135 1.54 -12.11 -11.81
CA GLN A 135 0.42 -12.63 -12.63
C GLN A 135 -0.51 -11.50 -13.10
N GLY A 136 -0.61 -10.43 -12.32
CA GLY A 136 -1.45 -9.27 -12.60
C GLY A 136 -1.28 -8.19 -11.56
N MET A 137 -1.80 -6.98 -11.84
CA MET A 137 -1.75 -5.86 -10.91
C MET A 137 -3.09 -5.15 -10.79
N VAL A 138 -3.44 -4.75 -9.57
CA VAL A 138 -4.48 -3.77 -9.27
C VAL A 138 -3.80 -2.54 -8.67
N LEU A 139 -3.87 -1.42 -9.37
CA LEU A 139 -3.24 -0.15 -9.01
C LEU A 139 -4.33 0.84 -8.59
N MET A 140 -4.46 1.10 -7.29
CA MET A 140 -5.45 2.05 -6.77
C MET A 140 -4.83 3.43 -6.60
N ASP A 141 -5.41 4.39 -7.30
CA ASP A 141 -5.01 5.80 -7.37
C ASP A 141 -3.48 6.00 -7.45
N PRO A 142 -2.83 5.35 -8.48
CA PRO A 142 -1.39 5.45 -8.68
C PRO A 142 -1.01 6.87 -9.12
N LEU A 143 0.15 7.37 -8.67
CA LEU A 143 0.67 8.68 -9.09
C LEU A 143 1.47 8.55 -10.40
N VAL A 144 0.78 8.31 -11.50
CA VAL A 144 1.42 8.21 -12.83
C VAL A 144 1.94 9.58 -13.26
N THR A 145 3.24 9.68 -13.54
CA THR A 145 3.93 10.96 -13.78
C THR A 145 3.32 11.76 -14.92
N SER A 146 2.94 11.10 -16.02
CA SER A 146 2.31 11.74 -17.19
C SER A 146 0.90 12.26 -16.90
N ALA A 147 0.24 11.74 -15.86
CA ALA A 147 -1.12 12.10 -15.47
C ALA A 147 -1.19 13.06 -14.27
N LEU A 148 -0.05 13.44 -13.67
CA LEU A 148 -0.06 14.34 -12.50
C LEU A 148 -0.69 15.70 -12.83
N THR A 149 -1.52 16.20 -11.90
CA THR A 149 -2.09 17.54 -11.98
C THR A 149 -1.02 18.63 -11.77
N PRO A 150 -1.21 19.86 -12.25
CA PRO A 150 -0.28 20.97 -11.98
C PRO A 150 -0.06 21.21 -10.49
N SER A 151 -1.08 21.03 -9.65
CA SER A 151 -0.98 21.14 -8.18
C SER A 151 -0.09 20.04 -7.60
N ALA A 152 -0.25 18.79 -8.03
CA ALA A 152 0.61 17.68 -7.61
C ALA A 152 2.07 17.92 -8.02
N LEU A 153 2.32 18.39 -9.24
CA LEU A 153 3.65 18.75 -9.70
C LEU A 153 4.25 19.90 -8.89
N ALA A 154 3.44 20.89 -8.47
CA ALA A 154 3.91 21.99 -7.65
C ALA A 154 4.43 21.54 -6.27
N HIS A 155 3.92 20.42 -5.73
CA HIS A 155 4.44 19.85 -4.47
C HIS A 155 5.91 19.43 -4.56
N ARG A 156 6.42 19.11 -5.75
CA ARG A 156 7.86 18.80 -5.95
C ARG A 156 8.80 19.96 -5.56
N ARG A 157 8.30 21.22 -5.52
CA ARG A 157 9.06 22.36 -5.02
C ARG A 157 9.46 22.21 -3.53
N LYS A 158 8.74 21.39 -2.77
CA LYS A 158 9.04 21.09 -1.36
C LYS A 158 10.08 19.98 -1.19
N TYR A 159 10.48 19.27 -2.26
CA TYR A 159 11.40 18.13 -2.17
C TYR A 159 12.76 18.46 -1.53
N PRO A 160 13.42 19.60 -1.82
CA PRO A 160 14.67 19.95 -1.13
C PRO A 160 14.50 20.02 0.40
N LEU A 161 13.37 20.56 0.86
CA LEU A 161 13.05 20.59 2.30
C LEU A 161 12.82 19.17 2.85
N LEU A 162 12.06 18.33 2.15
CA LEU A 162 11.82 16.96 2.58
C LEU A 162 13.12 16.15 2.67
N VAL A 163 14.03 16.30 1.70
CA VAL A 163 15.36 15.68 1.72
C VAL A 163 16.16 16.13 2.94
N THR A 164 16.12 17.43 3.25
CA THR A 164 16.82 17.98 4.42
C THR A 164 16.27 17.41 5.72
N VAL A 165 14.94 17.37 5.87
CA VAL A 165 14.26 16.83 7.06
C VAL A 165 14.56 15.33 7.20
N GLU A 166 14.49 14.56 6.09
CA GLU A 166 14.86 13.14 6.09
C GLU A 166 16.29 12.93 6.58
N PHE A 167 17.24 13.69 6.02
CA PHE A 167 18.66 13.59 6.39
C PHE A 167 18.87 13.87 7.88
N LEU A 168 18.31 14.95 8.41
CA LEU A 168 18.42 15.30 9.82
C LEU A 168 17.78 14.23 10.72
N ALA A 169 16.60 13.72 10.34
CA ALA A 169 15.94 12.66 11.09
C ALA A 169 16.79 11.36 11.10
N ARG A 170 17.45 11.01 9.99
CA ARG A 170 18.36 9.86 9.93
C ARG A 170 19.61 10.06 10.79
N MET A 171 20.18 11.26 10.80
CA MET A 171 21.30 11.58 11.71
C MET A 171 20.91 11.41 13.17
N LEU A 172 19.75 11.91 13.58
CA LEU A 172 19.25 11.74 14.95
C LEU A 172 19.03 10.25 15.28
N ASN A 173 18.41 9.49 14.34
CA ASN A 173 18.23 8.04 14.51
C ASN A 173 19.57 7.30 14.67
N ALA A 174 20.61 7.69 13.93
CA ALA A 174 21.94 7.10 14.02
C ALA A 174 22.60 7.39 15.38
N LEU A 175 22.27 8.53 16.00
CA LEU A 175 22.72 8.88 17.37
C LEU A 175 21.87 8.22 18.46
N GLY A 176 20.92 7.34 18.10
CA GLY A 176 20.03 6.66 19.03
C GLY A 176 18.81 7.49 19.46
N ILE A 177 18.63 8.70 18.93
CA ILE A 177 17.48 9.56 19.19
C ILE A 177 16.35 9.14 18.24
N ARG A 178 15.59 8.13 18.63
CA ARG A 178 14.48 7.57 17.84
C ARG A 178 13.25 7.45 18.72
N ARG A 179 12.10 7.88 18.18
CA ARG A 179 10.81 7.65 18.85
C ARG A 179 10.44 6.17 18.74
N ARG A 180 9.83 5.63 19.79
CA ARG A 180 9.07 4.39 19.65
C ARG A 180 7.72 4.72 19.00
N MET A 181 7.36 3.99 17.96
CA MET A 181 6.06 4.15 17.33
C MET A 181 5.02 3.35 18.11
N PRO A 182 3.85 3.92 18.37
CA PRO A 182 2.75 3.16 18.93
C PRO A 182 2.23 2.16 17.90
N HIS A 183 1.66 1.06 18.36
CA HIS A 183 0.77 0.26 17.53
C HIS A 183 -0.41 1.14 17.08
N TYR A 184 -0.74 1.11 15.79
CA TYR A 184 -1.77 1.94 15.21
C TYR A 184 -2.63 1.17 14.22
N SER A 185 -3.87 0.86 14.61
CA SER A 185 -4.84 0.20 13.75
C SER A 185 -5.58 1.23 12.89
N LEU A 186 -5.34 1.18 11.59
CA LEU A 186 -6.05 2.01 10.62
C LEU A 186 -7.52 1.59 10.45
N ARG A 187 -7.84 0.32 10.67
CA ARG A 187 -9.23 -0.18 10.60
C ARG A 187 -10.17 0.60 11.52
N ALA A 188 -9.76 0.81 12.77
CA ALA A 188 -10.56 1.59 13.73
C ALA A 188 -10.69 3.05 13.30
N HIS A 189 -9.60 3.60 12.76
CA HIS A 189 -9.55 4.97 12.24
C HIS A 189 -10.47 5.14 11.02
N ASP A 190 -10.43 4.21 10.06
CA ASP A 190 -11.27 4.23 8.85
C ASP A 190 -12.75 4.14 9.17
N ARG A 191 -13.14 3.31 10.14
CA ARG A 191 -14.55 3.23 10.58
C ARG A 191 -15.04 4.58 11.11
N LYS A 192 -14.23 5.23 11.97
CA LYS A 192 -14.55 6.57 12.47
C LYS A 192 -14.62 7.60 11.34
N ALA A 193 -13.75 7.53 10.38
CA ALA A 193 -13.76 8.40 9.21
C ALA A 193 -15.04 8.25 8.38
N ARG A 194 -15.48 7.03 8.13
CA ARG A 194 -16.78 6.77 7.43
C ARG A 194 -17.97 7.33 8.20
N GLU A 195 -17.97 7.25 9.53
CA GLU A 195 -19.02 7.88 10.35
C GLU A 195 -19.02 9.41 10.19
N MET A 196 -17.85 10.05 10.04
CA MET A 196 -17.75 11.47 9.76
C MET A 196 -18.25 11.82 8.35
N LEU A 197 -17.83 11.05 7.34
CA LEU A 197 -18.27 11.21 5.95
C LEU A 197 -19.81 11.09 5.82
N ALA A 198 -20.42 10.14 6.53
CA ALA A 198 -21.87 9.94 6.52
C ALA A 198 -22.68 11.13 7.11
N ARG A 199 -22.04 11.95 7.95
CA ARG A 199 -22.67 13.17 8.51
C ARG A 199 -22.71 14.33 7.51
N GLY A 200 -21.81 14.35 6.51
CA GLY A 200 -21.70 15.42 5.53
C GLY A 200 -21.30 16.79 6.08
N GLY A 201 -21.44 17.83 5.28
CA GLY A 201 -21.17 19.22 5.69
C GLY A 201 -19.75 19.44 6.21
N ASP A 202 -19.61 20.12 7.36
CA ASP A 202 -18.32 20.44 7.99
C ASP A 202 -17.52 19.19 8.38
N ALA A 203 -18.17 18.04 8.55
CA ALA A 203 -17.51 16.79 8.86
C ALA A 203 -16.66 16.25 7.67
N LEU A 204 -17.07 16.54 6.44
CA LEU A 204 -16.28 16.22 5.25
C LEU A 204 -14.97 16.99 5.20
N GLN A 205 -15.01 18.30 5.51
CA GLN A 205 -13.78 19.10 5.57
C GLN A 205 -12.86 18.61 6.69
N ALA A 206 -13.41 18.28 7.85
CA ALA A 206 -12.66 17.71 8.95
C ALA A 206 -12.02 16.37 8.59
N PHE A 207 -12.68 15.52 7.81
CA PHE A 207 -12.12 14.27 7.27
C PHE A 207 -10.92 14.56 6.34
N ILE A 208 -11.09 15.48 5.37
CA ILE A 208 -10.03 15.84 4.43
C ILE A 208 -8.82 16.39 5.20
N ASP A 209 -9.01 17.29 6.15
CA ASP A 209 -7.96 17.90 6.97
C ASP A 209 -7.25 16.84 7.83
N GLU A 210 -7.99 15.83 8.30
CA GLU A 210 -7.45 14.74 9.08
C GLU A 210 -6.58 13.81 8.23
N TYR A 211 -7.10 13.34 7.11
CA TYR A 211 -6.43 12.35 6.27
C TYR A 211 -5.31 12.93 5.39
N SER A 212 -5.34 14.23 5.12
CA SER A 212 -4.26 14.93 4.40
C SER A 212 -3.19 15.54 5.32
N SER A 213 -3.28 15.33 6.64
CA SER A 213 -2.39 15.94 7.62
C SER A 213 -1.08 15.16 7.83
N PRO A 214 0.07 15.65 7.35
CA PRO A 214 1.37 15.01 7.59
C PRO A 214 1.71 14.88 9.08
N LEU A 215 1.20 15.78 9.93
CA LEU A 215 1.47 15.76 11.37
C LEU A 215 0.81 14.55 12.06
N LYS A 216 -0.34 14.09 11.54
CA LYS A 216 -1.02 12.91 12.07
C LYS A 216 -0.30 11.63 11.67
N ASP A 217 0.13 11.53 10.42
CA ASP A 217 0.93 10.41 9.93
C ASP A 217 2.24 10.28 10.72
N LEU A 218 2.89 11.40 11.03
CA LEU A 218 4.07 11.43 11.89
C LEU A 218 3.79 10.98 13.33
N GLY A 219 2.53 10.83 13.74
CA GLY A 219 2.14 10.26 15.02
C GLY A 219 2.45 8.76 15.14
N HIS A 220 2.41 8.02 14.02
CA HIS A 220 2.56 6.56 13.98
C HIS A 220 3.59 6.06 12.95
N ILE A 221 4.29 6.96 12.24
CA ILE A 221 5.36 6.62 11.31
C ILE A 221 6.63 7.40 11.66
N HIS A 222 7.78 6.78 11.46
CA HIS A 222 9.06 7.44 11.64
C HIS A 222 9.26 8.56 10.61
N THR A 223 9.66 9.74 11.07
CA THR A 223 9.82 10.94 10.21
C THR A 223 10.71 10.67 9.00
N ALA A 224 11.83 9.96 9.17
CA ALA A 224 12.75 9.67 8.06
C ALA A 224 12.09 8.76 7.01
N CYS A 225 11.28 7.79 7.44
CA CYS A 225 10.53 6.90 6.56
C CYS A 225 9.45 7.68 5.79
N TYR A 226 8.60 8.40 6.50
CA TYR A 226 7.53 9.19 5.91
C TYR A 226 8.02 10.20 4.86
N MET A 227 9.12 10.95 5.17
CA MET A 227 9.70 11.88 4.21
C MET A 227 10.24 11.17 2.95
N ARG A 228 10.86 10.00 3.14
CA ARG A 228 11.34 9.18 2.04
C ARG A 228 10.18 8.70 1.15
N ASP A 229 9.11 8.20 1.72
CA ASP A 229 7.97 7.70 0.96
C ASP A 229 7.29 8.77 0.12
N ILE A 230 7.17 10.00 0.64
CA ILE A 230 6.66 11.13 -0.15
C ILE A 230 7.58 11.43 -1.33
N LEU A 231 8.90 11.33 -1.16
CA LEU A 231 9.86 11.51 -2.25
C LEU A 231 9.78 10.38 -3.28
N GLU A 232 9.62 9.14 -2.81
CA GLU A 232 9.57 7.94 -3.65
C GLU A 232 8.25 7.83 -4.44
N VAL A 233 7.11 8.14 -3.82
CA VAL A 233 5.80 8.06 -4.51
C VAL A 233 5.70 9.05 -5.67
N GLY A 234 6.46 10.13 -5.64
CA GLY A 234 6.52 11.14 -6.71
C GLY A 234 7.58 10.89 -7.77
N ARG A 235 8.28 9.74 -7.74
CA ARG A 235 9.27 9.38 -8.76
C ARG A 235 8.62 9.04 -10.10
N GLU A 236 9.45 9.04 -11.13
CA GLU A 236 9.01 8.71 -12.48
C GLU A 236 8.42 7.30 -12.55
N THR A 237 7.25 7.21 -13.17
CA THR A 237 6.54 5.95 -13.41
C THR A 237 7.31 5.13 -14.44
N PRO A 238 7.53 3.82 -14.22
CA PRO A 238 8.13 2.96 -15.21
C PRO A 238 7.34 2.93 -16.52
N ASP A 239 8.03 2.67 -17.62
CA ASP A 239 7.39 2.43 -18.92
C ASP A 239 6.48 1.18 -18.84
N PRO A 240 5.18 1.31 -19.12
CA PRO A 240 4.26 0.20 -19.03
C PRO A 240 4.33 -0.77 -20.21
N SER A 241 5.07 -0.46 -21.28
CA SER A 241 5.11 -1.26 -22.52
C SER A 241 5.64 -2.67 -22.33
N GLY A 242 6.46 -2.90 -21.27
CA GLY A 242 7.01 -4.21 -20.92
C GLY A 242 6.07 -5.10 -20.09
N VAL A 243 4.89 -4.60 -19.67
CA VAL A 243 3.93 -5.34 -18.84
C VAL A 243 3.14 -6.31 -19.72
N GLY A 244 3.35 -7.62 -19.50
CA GLY A 244 2.75 -8.70 -20.30
C GLY A 244 1.55 -9.40 -19.66
N PHE A 245 1.07 -8.92 -18.53
CA PHE A 245 -0.04 -9.48 -17.74
C PHE A 245 -1.15 -8.41 -17.53
N PRO A 246 -2.37 -8.84 -17.14
CA PRO A 246 -3.49 -7.92 -16.98
C PRO A 246 -3.26 -6.92 -15.83
N VAL A 247 -3.69 -5.67 -16.05
CA VAL A 247 -3.60 -4.57 -15.08
C VAL A 247 -4.94 -3.88 -14.95
N LEU A 248 -5.46 -3.80 -13.73
CA LEU A 248 -6.59 -2.95 -13.38
C LEU A 248 -6.08 -1.67 -12.72
N VAL A 249 -6.55 -0.53 -13.20
CA VAL A 249 -6.33 0.75 -12.54
C VAL A 249 -7.66 1.26 -11.99
N ILE A 250 -7.69 1.55 -10.70
CA ILE A 250 -8.84 2.14 -10.00
C ILE A 250 -8.49 3.59 -9.68
N GLY A 251 -9.15 4.54 -10.33
CA GLY A 251 -8.95 5.97 -10.11
C GLY A 251 -9.97 6.57 -9.16
N ALA A 252 -9.57 7.63 -8.45
CA ALA A 252 -10.45 8.45 -7.62
C ALA A 252 -11.11 9.55 -8.48
N SER A 253 -12.42 9.78 -8.30
CA SER A 253 -13.17 10.77 -9.10
C SER A 253 -12.81 12.22 -8.79
N SER A 254 -12.29 12.50 -7.60
CA SER A 254 -11.94 13.88 -7.16
C SER A 254 -10.76 14.50 -7.91
N GLY A 255 -9.93 13.68 -8.60
CA GLY A 255 -8.75 14.17 -9.32
C GLY A 255 -7.71 14.85 -8.42
N THR A 256 -7.56 14.41 -7.18
CA THR A 256 -6.71 15.06 -6.17
C THR A 256 -5.26 15.19 -6.63
N PHE A 257 -4.67 14.13 -7.17
CA PHE A 257 -3.26 14.11 -7.61
C PHE A 257 -3.11 13.89 -9.11
N THR A 258 -4.04 13.18 -9.74
CA THR A 258 -3.97 12.80 -11.15
C THR A 258 -5.19 13.27 -11.92
N ASP A 259 -5.00 13.57 -13.22
CA ASP A 259 -6.04 13.88 -14.16
C ASP A 259 -6.64 12.59 -14.75
N ALA A 260 -7.94 12.42 -14.66
CA ALA A 260 -8.63 11.19 -15.07
C ALA A 260 -8.49 10.90 -16.58
N GLY A 261 -8.50 11.94 -17.42
CA GLY A 261 -8.34 11.78 -18.86
C GLY A 261 -6.95 11.25 -19.21
N ARG A 262 -5.90 11.86 -18.65
CA ARG A 262 -4.51 11.40 -18.82
C ARG A 262 -4.27 10.02 -18.23
N MET A 263 -4.92 9.70 -17.11
CA MET A 263 -4.86 8.36 -16.54
C MET A 263 -5.46 7.32 -17.50
N GLN A 264 -6.59 7.61 -18.11
CA GLN A 264 -7.17 6.73 -19.12
C GLN A 264 -6.27 6.57 -20.35
N GLU A 265 -5.60 7.64 -20.79
CA GLU A 265 -4.61 7.56 -21.86
C GLU A 265 -3.45 6.65 -21.49
N TRP A 266 -2.95 6.76 -20.28
CA TRP A 266 -1.88 5.88 -19.78
C TRP A 266 -2.37 4.42 -19.70
N VAL A 267 -3.57 4.16 -19.19
CA VAL A 267 -4.15 2.80 -19.15
C VAL A 267 -4.29 2.20 -20.56
N ARG A 268 -4.69 3.00 -21.56
CA ARG A 268 -4.75 2.54 -22.96
C ARG A 268 -3.39 2.20 -23.56
N SER A 269 -2.29 2.71 -22.98
CA SER A 269 -0.93 2.35 -23.39
C SER A 269 -0.46 1.00 -22.83
N LEU A 270 -1.13 0.47 -21.80
CA LEU A 270 -0.93 -0.88 -21.31
C LEU A 270 -1.44 -1.91 -22.33
N ARG A 271 -0.74 -3.01 -22.48
CA ARG A 271 -1.13 -4.10 -23.38
C ARG A 271 -2.48 -4.71 -23.01
N ASP A 272 -2.74 -4.87 -21.72
CA ASP A 272 -3.95 -5.44 -21.14
C ASP A 272 -4.37 -4.60 -19.92
N GLY A 273 -4.84 -3.38 -20.19
CA GLY A 273 -5.22 -2.39 -19.19
C GLY A 273 -6.73 -2.27 -19.05
N SER A 274 -7.23 -2.36 -17.82
CA SER A 274 -8.62 -2.09 -17.42
C SER A 274 -8.69 -0.84 -16.55
N TRP A 275 -9.77 -0.07 -16.68
CA TRP A 275 -10.01 1.17 -15.93
C TRP A 275 -11.33 1.12 -15.18
N ALA A 276 -11.29 1.46 -13.90
CA ALA A 276 -12.46 1.70 -13.06
C ALA A 276 -12.32 3.03 -12.32
N VAL A 277 -13.43 3.66 -11.94
CA VAL A 277 -13.44 4.90 -11.15
C VAL A 277 -14.35 4.69 -9.95
N VAL A 278 -13.88 5.13 -8.79
CA VAL A 278 -14.67 5.19 -7.56
C VAL A 278 -14.87 6.63 -7.13
N ASN A 279 -16.03 6.91 -6.53
CA ASN A 279 -16.35 8.26 -6.08
C ASN A 279 -15.74 8.52 -4.70
N CYS A 280 -14.45 8.84 -4.69
CA CYS A 280 -13.70 9.15 -3.48
C CYS A 280 -12.64 10.22 -3.75
N PHE A 281 -11.95 10.67 -2.70
CA PHE A 281 -10.79 11.55 -2.81
C PHE A 281 -9.53 10.74 -3.15
N HIS A 282 -8.75 10.32 -2.16
CA HIS A 282 -7.52 9.54 -2.38
C HIS A 282 -7.47 8.26 -1.54
N TRP A 283 -8.48 8.03 -0.73
CA TRP A 283 -8.48 6.91 0.23
C TRP A 283 -9.63 5.93 -0.05
N PRO A 284 -9.62 5.25 -1.21
CA PRO A 284 -10.74 4.41 -1.65
C PRO A 284 -11.09 3.30 -0.65
N LEU A 285 -10.11 2.70 0.01
CA LEU A 285 -10.32 1.69 1.05
C LEU A 285 -10.96 2.24 2.33
N THR A 286 -10.83 3.55 2.58
CA THR A 286 -11.45 4.23 3.72
C THR A 286 -12.84 4.71 3.37
N GLU A 287 -12.98 5.33 2.19
CA GLU A 287 -14.18 6.06 1.79
C GLU A 287 -15.27 5.14 1.21
N CYS A 288 -14.88 4.17 0.39
CA CYS A 288 -15.80 3.27 -0.32
C CYS A 288 -15.27 1.82 -0.39
N PRO A 289 -14.99 1.17 0.77
CA PRO A 289 -14.35 -0.14 0.82
C PRO A 289 -15.15 -1.22 0.10
N GLU A 290 -16.48 -1.23 0.21
CA GLU A 290 -17.34 -2.24 -0.43
C GLU A 290 -17.28 -2.16 -1.96
N GLU A 291 -17.33 -0.95 -2.52
CA GLU A 291 -17.25 -0.74 -3.97
C GLU A 291 -15.87 -1.16 -4.51
N VAL A 292 -14.80 -0.76 -3.81
CA VAL A 292 -13.42 -1.14 -4.17
C VAL A 292 -13.24 -2.64 -4.11
N SER A 293 -13.71 -3.30 -3.03
CA SER A 293 -13.62 -4.74 -2.87
C SER A 293 -14.32 -5.46 -4.01
N ARG A 294 -15.55 -5.07 -4.33
CA ARG A 294 -16.31 -5.65 -5.44
C ARG A 294 -15.59 -5.51 -6.79
N ILE A 295 -14.99 -4.34 -7.08
CA ILE A 295 -14.24 -4.12 -8.33
C ILE A 295 -13.03 -5.05 -8.43
N ILE A 296 -12.27 -5.20 -7.33
CA ILE A 296 -11.11 -6.10 -7.26
C ILE A 296 -11.55 -7.55 -7.45
N GLU A 297 -12.59 -7.97 -6.76
CA GLU A 297 -13.13 -9.35 -6.78
C GLU A 297 -13.64 -9.74 -8.15
N GLU A 298 -14.43 -8.88 -8.78
CA GLU A 298 -14.95 -9.08 -10.13
C GLU A 298 -13.83 -9.18 -11.16
N TRP A 299 -12.81 -8.31 -11.05
CA TRP A 299 -11.67 -8.33 -11.95
C TRP A 299 -10.83 -9.59 -11.77
N ILE A 300 -10.46 -9.96 -10.55
CA ILE A 300 -9.71 -11.19 -10.27
C ILE A 300 -10.51 -12.42 -10.73
N GLY A 301 -11.80 -12.44 -10.44
CA GLY A 301 -12.68 -13.53 -10.88
C GLY A 301 -12.83 -13.64 -12.40
N ARG A 302 -12.63 -12.56 -13.15
CA ARG A 302 -12.66 -12.54 -14.62
C ARG A 302 -11.34 -12.97 -15.23
N GLU A 303 -10.23 -12.40 -14.76
CA GLU A 303 -8.90 -12.59 -15.37
C GLU A 303 -8.27 -13.95 -15.02
N PHE A 304 -8.56 -14.48 -13.84
CA PHE A 304 -7.92 -15.67 -13.31
C PHE A 304 -8.90 -16.82 -13.04
N ARG A 305 -9.97 -16.92 -13.85
CA ARG A 305 -10.81 -18.11 -13.84
C ARG A 305 -10.01 -19.31 -14.34
N GLY A 306 -9.70 -20.25 -13.40
CA GLY A 306 -9.18 -21.55 -13.72
C GLY A 306 -10.24 -22.48 -14.27
#